data_6c4f62503851d94bab54c70e51a224f4
#
_entry.id   6c4f62503851d94bab54c70e51a224f4
#
_cell.length_a   1.000
_cell.length_b   1.000
_cell.length_c   1.000
_cell.angle_alpha   90.00
_cell.angle_beta   90.00
_cell.angle_gamma   90.00
#
_symmetry.space_group_name_H-M   'P 1'
#
loop_
_entity.id
_entity.type
_entity.pdbx_description
1 polymer ?
#
loop_
_entity_poly.entity_id
_entity_poly.type
_entity_poly.pdbx_seq_one_letter_code
_entity_poly.pdbx_strand_id
1 'polypeptide(L)'
;HWLELEKSLGKKGRMMSIQEADKQSANPNFAKGKEFTINCQTCSPAYVLREWGFNVTAKGNTKGSLSEWISHGRSFEVWENLDGTKVAPVFQKDWLSSHGYKQMTEKRWAEYFEETCKEEGTYILTIGWKGGGGHATILKRTKEGLFYIEPQCYDEAVGAKRPISELCKDGGSVVRGSRGILRVDDKKFLEKFLSIFEKGS
;
A
#
# COMPACT_ATOMS: atom_id res chain seq x y z
N HIS A 1 5.91 -20.35 -1.36
CA HIS A 1 5.46 -19.00 -1.78
C HIS A 1 6.61 -18.17 -2.31
N TRP A 2 7.74 -18.10 -1.59
CA TRP A 2 8.94 -17.38 -2.07
C TRP A 2 9.53 -17.97 -3.37
N LEU A 3 9.50 -19.27 -3.53
CA LEU A 3 10.02 -19.95 -4.74
C LEU A 3 9.27 -19.54 -6.01
N GLU A 4 7.96 -19.33 -5.92
CA GLU A 4 7.14 -18.88 -7.06
C GLU A 4 7.52 -17.44 -7.45
N LEU A 5 7.71 -16.56 -6.47
CA LEU A 5 8.16 -15.19 -6.71
C LEU A 5 9.59 -15.15 -7.28
N GLU A 6 10.48 -15.99 -6.78
CA GLU A 6 11.87 -16.05 -7.24
C GLU A 6 11.99 -16.47 -8.71
N LYS A 7 11.12 -17.33 -9.20
CA LYS A 7 11.09 -17.72 -10.62
C LYS A 7 10.86 -16.53 -11.55
N SER A 8 10.01 -15.59 -11.13
CA SER A 8 9.64 -14.44 -11.96
C SER A 8 10.49 -13.21 -11.68
N LEU A 9 10.90 -12.99 -10.43
CA LEU A 9 11.55 -11.75 -9.98
C LEU A 9 13.06 -11.88 -9.76
N GLY A 10 13.61 -13.09 -9.82
CA GLY A 10 14.99 -13.36 -9.45
C GLY A 10 15.14 -13.72 -7.98
N LYS A 11 16.33 -14.18 -7.61
CA LYS A 11 16.60 -14.67 -6.26
C LYS A 11 16.32 -13.60 -5.21
N LYS A 12 15.63 -14.00 -4.15
CA LYS A 12 15.38 -13.16 -2.99
C LYS A 12 16.69 -12.82 -2.28
N GLY A 13 16.92 -11.52 -2.06
CA GLY A 13 18.03 -11.02 -1.25
C GLY A 13 17.66 -10.93 0.23
N ARG A 14 18.42 -10.13 0.97
CA ARG A 14 18.05 -9.82 2.36
C ARG A 14 16.83 -8.91 2.42
N MET A 15 16.10 -8.99 3.52
CA MET A 15 15.02 -8.04 3.81
C MET A 15 15.57 -6.61 3.86
N MET A 16 14.85 -5.68 3.26
CA MET A 16 15.24 -4.27 3.24
C MET A 16 14.65 -3.53 4.45
N SER A 17 15.39 -2.55 4.95
CA SER A 17 14.83 -1.59 5.91
C SER A 17 13.74 -0.74 5.26
N ILE A 18 12.95 -0.04 6.07
CA ILE A 18 11.92 0.89 5.59
C ILE A 18 12.51 1.88 4.59
N GLN A 19 13.64 2.49 4.94
CA GLN A 19 14.27 3.48 4.08
C GLN A 19 14.82 2.89 2.77
N GLU A 20 15.40 1.70 2.79
CA GLU A 20 15.89 1.02 1.59
C GLU A 20 14.76 0.60 0.66
N ALA A 21 13.63 0.18 1.23
CA ALA A 21 12.47 -0.24 0.45
C ALA A 21 11.74 0.95 -0.20
N ASP A 22 11.73 2.09 0.47
CA ASP A 22 11.03 3.30 0.02
C ASP A 22 11.91 4.23 -0.81
N LYS A 23 12.85 4.89 -0.25
CA LYS A 23 13.82 5.89 -0.79
C LYS A 23 13.85 6.06 -2.33
N GLN A 24 12.72 6.38 -2.92
CA GLN A 24 12.48 6.44 -4.38
C GLN A 24 12.65 5.09 -5.10
N SER A 25 13.11 4.06 -4.42
CA SER A 25 13.45 2.79 -5.06
C SER A 25 12.24 1.97 -5.47
N ALA A 26 11.09 2.16 -4.80
CA ALA A 26 9.84 1.53 -5.24
C ALA A 26 9.28 2.20 -6.50
N ASN A 27 9.47 3.50 -6.66
CA ASN A 27 9.03 4.27 -7.84
C ASN A 27 10.12 5.21 -8.35
N PRO A 28 11.22 4.69 -8.88
CA PRO A 28 12.37 5.51 -9.28
C PRO A 28 12.11 6.43 -10.47
N ASN A 29 11.03 6.17 -11.20
CA ASN A 29 10.68 6.89 -12.41
C ASN A 29 9.64 8.00 -12.21
N PHE A 30 9.32 8.36 -10.97
CA PHE A 30 8.29 9.37 -10.64
C PHE A 30 8.37 10.64 -11.48
N ALA A 31 9.57 11.16 -11.72
CA ALA A 31 9.78 12.38 -12.49
C ALA A 31 9.84 12.17 -14.02
N LYS A 32 9.74 10.93 -14.51
CA LYS A 32 9.96 10.59 -15.91
C LYS A 32 8.69 10.60 -16.77
N GLY A 33 7.51 10.59 -16.16
CA GLY A 33 6.25 10.59 -16.91
C GLY A 33 5.04 10.58 -15.98
N LYS A 34 3.90 11.00 -16.52
CA LYS A 34 2.63 11.08 -15.80
C LYS A 34 2.20 9.71 -15.26
N GLU A 35 2.46 8.65 -15.99
CA GLU A 35 2.13 7.27 -15.62
C GLU A 35 2.76 6.83 -14.28
N PHE A 36 3.87 7.46 -13.89
CA PHE A 36 4.56 7.22 -12.62
C PHE A 36 4.08 8.15 -11.48
N THR A 37 3.18 9.07 -11.76
CA THR A 37 2.53 9.92 -10.75
C THR A 37 1.13 9.46 -10.40
N ILE A 38 0.64 8.43 -11.07
CA ILE A 38 -0.69 7.83 -10.87
C ILE A 38 -0.61 6.30 -10.67
N ASN A 39 0.54 5.77 -10.33
CA ASN A 39 0.82 4.33 -10.18
C ASN A 39 0.90 3.85 -8.73
N CYS A 40 0.22 4.50 -7.80
CA CYS A 40 0.23 4.14 -6.38
C CYS A 40 -0.14 2.66 -6.12
N GLN A 41 -0.98 2.08 -6.98
CA GLN A 41 -1.41 0.69 -6.89
C GLN A 41 -0.31 -0.32 -7.23
N THR A 42 0.77 0.12 -7.86
CA THR A 42 1.98 -0.67 -8.09
C THR A 42 3.11 -0.30 -7.14
N CYS A 43 3.17 0.96 -6.73
CA CYS A 43 4.19 1.44 -5.79
C CYS A 43 4.07 0.80 -4.41
N SER A 44 2.85 0.67 -3.89
CA SER A 44 2.64 0.08 -2.57
C SER A 44 3.00 -1.40 -2.52
N PRO A 45 2.56 -2.26 -3.46
CA PRO A 45 3.05 -3.62 -3.55
C PRO A 45 4.56 -3.72 -3.80
N ALA A 46 5.14 -2.85 -4.64
CA ALA A 46 6.59 -2.84 -4.88
C ALA A 46 7.36 -2.60 -3.58
N TYR A 47 6.92 -1.65 -2.76
CA TYR A 47 7.49 -1.42 -1.44
C TYR A 47 7.47 -2.70 -0.58
N VAL A 48 6.35 -3.41 -0.53
CA VAL A 48 6.21 -4.64 0.27
C VAL A 48 7.16 -5.73 -0.21
N LEU A 49 7.24 -5.96 -1.53
CA LEU A 49 8.15 -6.95 -2.09
C LEU A 49 9.63 -6.57 -1.83
N ARG A 50 9.95 -5.29 -1.85
CA ARG A 50 11.29 -4.80 -1.48
C ARG A 50 11.59 -5.06 -0.01
N GLU A 51 10.64 -4.83 0.91
CA GLU A 51 10.82 -5.25 2.31
C GLU A 51 11.13 -6.75 2.42
N TRP A 52 10.49 -7.56 1.60
CA TRP A 52 10.73 -9.02 1.57
C TRP A 52 12.08 -9.41 0.98
N GLY A 53 12.79 -8.49 0.34
CA GLY A 53 14.12 -8.72 -0.23
C GLY A 53 14.17 -8.85 -1.75
N PHE A 54 13.06 -8.59 -2.45
CA PHE A 54 13.03 -8.58 -3.91
C PHE A 54 13.43 -7.21 -4.45
N ASN A 55 14.39 -7.19 -5.39
CA ASN A 55 14.79 -5.94 -6.05
C ASN A 55 13.87 -5.66 -7.23
N VAL A 56 12.71 -5.08 -6.93
CA VAL A 56 11.69 -4.71 -7.91
C VAL A 56 11.37 -3.23 -7.84
N THR A 57 10.85 -2.68 -8.93
CA THR A 57 10.34 -1.32 -9.01
C THR A 57 8.95 -1.32 -9.64
N ALA A 58 8.17 -0.28 -9.36
CA ALA A 58 6.82 -0.16 -9.90
C ALA A 58 6.84 0.27 -11.36
N LYS A 59 6.06 -0.41 -12.20
CA LYS A 59 5.74 0.09 -13.55
C LYS A 59 4.77 1.26 -13.48
N GLY A 60 4.73 2.04 -14.54
CA GLY A 60 3.77 3.12 -14.70
C GLY A 60 2.33 2.61 -14.88
N ASN A 61 1.37 3.46 -14.56
CA ASN A 61 -0.05 3.21 -14.83
C ASN A 61 -0.41 3.74 -16.21
N THR A 62 -0.44 2.83 -17.19
CA THR A 62 -0.75 3.15 -18.59
C THR A 62 -2.10 2.55 -18.98
N LYS A 63 -2.73 3.15 -19.98
CA LYS A 63 -4.02 2.69 -20.51
C LYS A 63 -3.93 1.23 -20.98
N GLY A 64 -4.89 0.41 -20.56
CA GLY A 64 -4.96 -1.00 -20.89
C GLY A 64 -3.99 -1.88 -20.10
N SER A 65 -3.20 -1.32 -19.20
CA SER A 65 -2.26 -2.08 -18.37
C SER A 65 -2.97 -2.78 -17.22
N LEU A 66 -2.31 -3.77 -16.64
CA LEU A 66 -2.77 -4.44 -15.42
C LEU A 66 -2.80 -3.46 -14.23
N SER A 67 -1.90 -2.50 -14.19
CA SER A 67 -1.87 -1.42 -13.21
C SER A 67 -3.16 -0.58 -13.26
N GLU A 68 -3.63 -0.23 -14.44
CA GLU A 68 -4.91 0.47 -14.61
C GLU A 68 -6.08 -0.39 -14.11
N TRP A 69 -6.10 -1.67 -14.44
CA TRP A 69 -7.14 -2.60 -13.99
C TRP A 69 -7.20 -2.68 -12.45
N ILE A 70 -6.05 -2.76 -11.77
CA ILE A 70 -5.96 -2.76 -10.31
C ILE A 70 -6.47 -1.44 -9.72
N SER A 71 -6.20 -0.30 -10.36
CA SER A 71 -6.57 1.03 -9.87
C SER A 71 -8.07 1.30 -9.89
N HIS A 72 -8.87 0.44 -10.51
CA HIS A 72 -10.33 0.53 -10.52
C HIS A 72 -10.98 -0.25 -9.36
N GLY A 73 -10.51 -0.01 -8.15
CA GLY A 73 -11.08 -0.61 -6.94
C GLY A 73 -10.64 -2.04 -6.65
N ARG A 74 -9.53 -2.49 -7.22
CA ARG A 74 -9.04 -3.88 -7.11
C ARG A 74 -7.73 -4.02 -6.35
N SER A 75 -7.40 -3.04 -5.52
CA SER A 75 -6.12 -2.99 -4.77
C SER A 75 -5.84 -4.23 -3.93
N PHE A 76 -6.87 -4.84 -3.36
CA PHE A 76 -6.71 -5.99 -2.48
C PHE A 76 -6.80 -7.33 -3.22
N GLU A 77 -7.18 -7.34 -4.48
CA GLU A 77 -7.29 -8.57 -5.29
C GLU A 77 -5.94 -9.16 -5.70
N VAL A 78 -4.86 -8.42 -5.52
CA VAL A 78 -3.50 -8.91 -5.77
C VAL A 78 -2.93 -9.72 -4.60
N TRP A 79 -3.63 -9.72 -3.46
CA TRP A 79 -3.24 -10.42 -2.24
C TRP A 79 -4.17 -11.59 -1.95
N GLU A 80 -3.61 -12.61 -1.31
CA GLU A 80 -4.32 -13.81 -0.89
C GLU A 80 -3.81 -14.26 0.47
N ASN A 81 -4.67 -14.85 1.29
CA ASN A 81 -4.22 -15.48 2.53
C ASN A 81 -3.29 -16.67 2.21
N LEU A 82 -2.38 -17.00 3.12
CA LEU A 82 -1.42 -18.10 2.91
C LEU A 82 -2.10 -19.46 2.67
N ASP A 83 -3.32 -19.65 3.18
CA ASP A 83 -4.13 -20.84 2.96
C ASP A 83 -4.92 -20.84 1.64
N GLY A 84 -4.76 -19.82 0.81
CA GLY A 84 -5.43 -19.67 -0.48
C GLY A 84 -6.83 -19.04 -0.42
N THR A 85 -7.30 -18.66 0.77
CA THR A 85 -8.60 -17.98 0.91
C THR A 85 -8.51 -16.50 0.59
N LYS A 86 -9.65 -15.88 0.28
CA LYS A 86 -9.75 -14.47 -0.04
C LYS A 86 -9.43 -13.61 1.19
N VAL A 87 -8.68 -12.53 0.99
CA VAL A 87 -8.34 -11.56 2.04
C VAL A 87 -9.58 -10.78 2.50
N ALA A 88 -9.54 -10.32 3.75
CA ALA A 88 -10.62 -9.57 4.40
C ALA A 88 -10.13 -8.21 4.90
N PRO A 89 -10.08 -7.18 4.03
CA PRO A 89 -9.72 -5.83 4.47
C PRO A 89 -10.71 -5.27 5.49
N VAL A 90 -10.23 -4.42 6.38
CA VAL A 90 -11.10 -3.68 7.33
C VAL A 90 -11.46 -2.34 6.70
N PHE A 91 -12.70 -2.23 6.24
CA PHE A 91 -13.20 -0.98 5.66
C PHE A 91 -13.70 -0.02 6.73
N GLN A 92 -13.43 1.25 6.53
CA GLN A 92 -13.84 2.34 7.42
C GLN A 92 -15.34 2.31 7.74
N LYS A 93 -16.19 2.10 6.74
CA LYS A 93 -17.65 2.06 6.92
C LYS A 93 -18.08 0.93 7.87
N ASP A 94 -17.43 -0.22 7.77
CA ASP A 94 -17.73 -1.39 8.60
C ASP A 94 -17.21 -1.19 10.02
N TRP A 95 -16.04 -0.59 10.18
CA TRP A 95 -15.47 -0.21 11.47
C TRP A 95 -16.37 0.81 12.19
N LEU A 96 -16.84 1.86 11.49
CA LEU A 96 -17.79 2.83 12.04
C LEU A 96 -19.07 2.15 12.53
N SER A 97 -19.65 1.28 11.70
CA SER A 97 -20.87 0.55 12.04
C SER A 97 -20.69 -0.34 13.26
N SER A 98 -19.57 -1.06 13.35
CA SER A 98 -19.27 -1.97 14.46
C SER A 98 -19.09 -1.21 15.80
N HIS A 99 -18.69 0.06 15.76
CA HIS A 99 -18.53 0.92 16.93
C HIS A 99 -19.75 1.79 17.23
N GLY A 100 -20.81 1.71 16.41
CA GLY A 100 -21.99 2.55 16.56
C GLY A 100 -21.76 4.03 16.23
N TYR A 101 -20.68 4.36 15.53
CA TYR A 101 -20.34 5.72 15.15
C TYR A 101 -21.06 6.13 13.86
N LYS A 102 -21.56 7.37 13.83
CA LYS A 102 -22.24 7.92 12.65
C LYS A 102 -21.31 8.73 11.74
N GLN A 103 -20.22 9.25 12.28
CA GLN A 103 -19.32 10.15 11.56
C GLN A 103 -17.86 9.89 11.93
N MET A 104 -16.94 10.16 11.00
CA MET A 104 -15.52 10.21 11.28
C MET A 104 -15.13 11.57 11.85
N THR A 105 -14.23 11.53 12.82
CA THR A 105 -13.54 12.69 13.39
C THR A 105 -12.04 12.38 13.40
N GLU A 106 -11.18 13.37 13.62
CA GLU A 106 -9.73 13.13 13.74
C GLU A 106 -9.42 12.06 14.79
N LYS A 107 -10.12 12.12 15.93
CA LYS A 107 -9.99 11.11 16.99
C LYS A 107 -10.37 9.70 16.50
N ARG A 108 -11.48 9.57 15.79
CA ARG A 108 -11.94 8.27 15.27
C ARG A 108 -11.04 7.75 14.15
N TRP A 109 -10.40 8.64 13.39
CA TRP A 109 -9.35 8.26 12.46
C TRP A 109 -8.19 7.60 13.18
N ALA A 110 -7.70 8.23 14.23
CA ALA A 110 -6.61 7.67 15.03
C ALA A 110 -7.01 6.31 15.64
N GLU A 111 -8.22 6.20 16.17
CA GLU A 111 -8.75 4.94 16.72
C GLU A 111 -8.81 3.84 15.64
N TYR A 112 -9.31 4.15 14.45
CA TYR A 112 -9.40 3.21 13.33
C TYR A 112 -8.03 2.67 12.93
N PHE A 113 -7.05 3.55 12.76
CA PHE A 113 -5.68 3.16 12.44
C PHE A 113 -5.03 2.34 13.56
N GLU A 114 -5.16 2.78 14.81
CA GLU A 114 -4.58 2.08 15.96
C GLU A 114 -5.17 0.69 16.18
N GLU A 115 -6.48 0.53 16.07
CA GLU A 115 -7.14 -0.76 16.24
C GLU A 115 -6.86 -1.70 15.07
N THR A 116 -6.91 -1.19 13.84
CA THR A 116 -6.73 -2.02 12.64
C THR A 116 -5.27 -2.43 12.45
N CYS A 117 -4.34 -1.54 12.78
CA CYS A 117 -2.90 -1.77 12.67
C CYS A 117 -2.25 -2.02 14.05
N LYS A 118 -2.91 -2.79 14.90
CA LYS A 118 -2.45 -3.08 16.26
C LYS A 118 -1.17 -3.93 16.29
N GLU A 119 -1.10 -4.94 15.46
CA GLU A 119 0.02 -5.88 15.41
C GLU A 119 1.18 -5.29 14.58
N GLU A 120 2.42 -5.57 15.00
CA GLU A 120 3.60 -5.22 14.20
C GLU A 120 3.51 -5.85 12.81
N GLY A 121 3.75 -5.07 11.79
CA GLY A 121 3.65 -5.52 10.41
C GLY A 121 3.47 -4.38 9.42
N THR A 122 3.23 -4.76 8.18
CA THR A 122 3.04 -3.86 7.05
C THR A 122 1.62 -3.97 6.53
N TYR A 123 0.99 -2.83 6.34
CA TYR A 123 -0.42 -2.71 5.92
C TYR A 123 -0.52 -1.83 4.68
N ILE A 124 -1.49 -2.11 3.83
CA ILE A 124 -1.87 -1.22 2.72
C ILE A 124 -3.16 -0.51 3.10
N LEU A 125 -3.14 0.83 2.98
CA LEU A 125 -4.31 1.70 3.09
C LEU A 125 -4.75 2.12 1.69
N THR A 126 -6.03 2.00 1.40
CA THR A 126 -6.63 2.55 0.17
C THR A 126 -7.63 3.64 0.51
N ILE A 127 -7.71 4.65 -0.37
CA ILE A 127 -8.57 5.82 -0.22
C ILE A 127 -9.21 6.10 -1.58
N GLY A 128 -10.51 6.38 -1.62
CA GLY A 128 -11.20 6.83 -2.83
C GLY A 128 -11.39 8.35 -2.85
N TRP A 129 -11.20 8.97 -4.01
CA TRP A 129 -11.39 10.40 -4.20
C TRP A 129 -12.78 10.72 -4.76
N LYS A 130 -13.41 11.81 -4.31
CA LYS A 130 -14.73 12.26 -4.78
C LYS A 130 -14.77 12.56 -6.28
N GLY A 131 -13.66 12.97 -6.87
CA GLY A 131 -13.52 13.22 -8.30
C GLY A 131 -13.25 11.99 -9.16
N GLY A 132 -13.27 10.79 -8.56
CA GLY A 132 -12.88 9.54 -9.20
C GLY A 132 -11.42 9.18 -8.93
N GLY A 133 -11.08 7.90 -9.11
CA GLY A 133 -9.77 7.38 -8.76
C GLY A 133 -9.59 7.22 -7.26
N GLY A 134 -8.36 7.04 -6.83
CA GLY A 134 -8.02 6.83 -5.43
C GLY A 134 -6.52 6.86 -5.19
N HIS A 135 -6.13 6.44 -3.99
CA HIS A 135 -4.73 6.35 -3.59
C HIS A 135 -4.51 5.07 -2.78
N ALA A 136 -3.33 4.51 -2.91
CA ALA A 136 -2.86 3.40 -2.08
C ALA A 136 -1.52 3.76 -1.47
N THR A 137 -1.36 3.45 -0.21
CA THR A 137 -0.16 3.78 0.54
C THR A 137 0.12 2.74 1.63
N ILE A 138 1.23 2.88 2.34
CA ILE A 138 1.69 1.94 3.35
C ILE A 138 1.50 2.50 4.76
N LEU A 139 1.00 1.66 5.66
CA LEU A 139 1.08 1.87 7.10
C LEU A 139 2.03 0.82 7.68
N LYS A 140 2.95 1.24 8.52
CA LYS A 140 3.92 0.36 9.15
C LYS A 140 3.84 0.47 10.66
N ARG A 141 3.51 -0.64 11.33
CA ARG A 141 3.59 -0.77 12.78
C ARG A 141 4.91 -1.40 13.16
N THR A 142 5.67 -0.69 13.99
CA THR A 142 6.89 -1.20 14.63
C THR A 142 6.76 -1.04 16.15
N LYS A 143 7.77 -1.47 16.91
CA LYS A 143 7.85 -1.21 18.36
C LYS A 143 7.84 0.28 18.71
N GLU A 144 8.28 1.14 17.80
CA GLU A 144 8.32 2.59 17.98
C GLU A 144 6.96 3.26 17.76
N GLY A 145 6.02 2.60 17.08
CA GLY A 145 4.69 3.13 16.79
C GLY A 145 4.19 2.81 15.40
N LEU A 146 3.16 3.54 14.97
CA LEU A 146 2.54 3.41 13.67
C LEU A 146 2.95 4.59 12.78
N PHE A 147 3.46 4.29 11.59
CA PHE A 147 3.94 5.27 10.62
C PHE A 147 3.23 5.15 9.29
N TYR A 148 3.14 6.27 8.59
CA TYR A 148 2.72 6.35 7.21
C TYR A 148 3.95 6.38 6.30
N ILE A 149 3.92 5.63 5.21
CA ILE A 149 4.98 5.58 4.20
C ILE A 149 4.34 5.80 2.84
N GLU A 150 4.92 6.72 2.03
CA GLU A 150 4.41 7.07 0.70
C GLU A 150 5.39 6.61 -0.39
N PRO A 151 5.22 5.37 -0.93
CA PRO A 151 6.18 4.84 -1.90
C PRO A 151 6.09 5.47 -3.28
N GLN A 152 5.01 6.15 -3.61
CA GLN A 152 4.86 6.81 -4.92
C GLN A 152 5.74 8.04 -5.04
N CYS A 153 5.82 8.85 -3.99
CA CYS A 153 6.56 10.10 -3.98
C CYS A 153 7.37 10.23 -2.69
N TYR A 154 8.67 10.09 -2.78
CA TYR A 154 9.57 10.23 -1.65
C TYR A 154 9.94 11.70 -1.43
N ASP A 155 9.81 12.17 -0.22
CA ASP A 155 10.21 13.51 0.21
C ASP A 155 11.43 13.39 1.15
N GLU A 156 12.59 13.83 0.69
CA GLU A 156 13.83 13.77 1.47
C GLU A 156 13.79 14.61 2.76
N ALA A 157 13.03 15.72 2.75
CA ALA A 157 12.89 16.58 3.92
C ALA A 157 12.09 15.91 5.05
N VAL A 158 11.14 15.06 4.70
CA VAL A 158 10.28 14.33 5.66
C VAL A 158 10.85 12.97 6.02
N GLY A 159 11.53 12.33 5.07
CA GLY A 159 12.05 10.97 5.22
C GLY A 159 11.00 9.89 4.92
N ALA A 160 11.40 8.63 5.12
CA ALA A 160 10.54 7.48 4.80
C ALA A 160 9.38 7.31 5.79
N LYS A 161 9.61 7.59 7.06
CA LYS A 161 8.57 7.48 8.11
C LYS A 161 7.87 8.82 8.30
N ARG A 162 6.58 8.86 7.96
CA ARG A 162 5.73 10.03 8.16
C ARG A 162 4.77 9.81 9.33
N PRO A 163 4.38 10.87 10.06
CA PRO A 163 3.42 10.73 11.15
C PRO A 163 2.05 10.32 10.62
N ILE A 164 1.40 9.38 11.31
CA ILE A 164 0.07 8.91 10.96
C ILE A 164 -0.99 10.03 10.99
N SER A 165 -0.73 11.09 11.75
CA SER A 165 -1.60 12.27 11.85
C SER A 165 -1.85 12.96 10.49
N GLU A 166 -0.93 12.82 9.54
CA GLU A 166 -1.13 13.35 8.18
C GLU A 166 -2.35 12.72 7.49
N LEU A 167 -2.72 11.49 7.87
CA LEU A 167 -3.85 10.75 7.31
C LEU A 167 -5.16 10.92 8.10
N CYS A 168 -5.11 11.55 9.27
CA CYS A 168 -6.28 11.73 10.14
C CYS A 168 -7.15 12.92 9.75
N LYS A 169 -6.68 13.75 8.82
CA LYS A 169 -7.44 14.88 8.31
C LYS A 169 -8.26 14.45 7.09
N ASP A 170 -9.56 14.75 7.15
CA ASP A 170 -10.44 14.58 6.02
C ASP A 170 -10.42 15.85 5.19
N GLY A 171 -9.61 15.87 4.13
CA GLY A 171 -9.43 17.04 3.25
C GLY A 171 -10.64 17.39 2.38
N GLY A 172 -11.82 16.84 2.67
CA GLY A 172 -13.05 17.09 1.91
C GLY A 172 -13.10 16.40 0.54
N SER A 173 -11.98 15.95 0.01
CA SER A 173 -11.88 15.26 -1.30
C SER A 173 -12.01 13.75 -1.22
N VAL A 174 -11.98 13.17 -0.02
CA VAL A 174 -12.09 11.72 0.21
C VAL A 174 -13.54 11.29 0.17
N VAL A 175 -13.83 10.20 -0.54
CA VAL A 175 -15.15 9.56 -0.49
C VAL A 175 -15.36 8.97 0.89
N ARG A 176 -16.44 9.38 1.53
CA ARG A 176 -16.79 8.90 2.88
C ARG A 176 -16.92 7.39 2.92
N GLY A 177 -16.24 6.75 3.85
CA GLY A 177 -16.28 5.30 4.02
C GLY A 177 -15.43 4.51 3.02
N SER A 178 -14.70 5.19 2.11
CA SER A 178 -13.92 4.52 1.06
C SER A 178 -12.62 3.90 1.54
N ARG A 179 -12.12 4.28 2.73
CA ARG A 179 -10.85 3.77 3.22
C ARG A 179 -10.95 2.29 3.61
N GLY A 180 -9.92 1.54 3.23
CA GLY A 180 -9.75 0.14 3.59
C GLY A 180 -8.32 -0.14 3.97
N ILE A 181 -8.11 -1.04 4.93
CA ILE A 181 -6.78 -1.44 5.41
C ILE A 181 -6.67 -2.95 5.34
N LEU A 182 -5.58 -3.44 4.78
CA LEU A 182 -5.22 -4.85 4.76
C LEU A 182 -3.79 -5.03 5.26
N ARG A 183 -3.58 -5.92 6.24
CA ARG A 183 -2.25 -6.40 6.58
C ARG A 183 -1.72 -7.26 5.43
N VAL A 184 -0.49 -7.03 4.98
CA VAL A 184 0.06 -7.70 3.79
C VAL A 184 1.36 -8.46 4.03
N ASP A 185 2.09 -8.19 5.11
CA ASP A 185 3.33 -8.90 5.43
C ASP A 185 3.13 -10.39 5.74
N ASP A 186 1.91 -10.78 6.13
CA ASP A 186 1.49 -12.16 6.39
C ASP A 186 0.62 -12.74 5.25
N LYS A 187 0.64 -12.09 4.08
CA LYS A 187 -0.14 -12.49 2.90
C LYS A 187 0.77 -13.01 1.80
N LYS A 188 0.15 -13.59 0.81
CA LYS A 188 0.75 -14.02 -0.44
C LYS A 188 0.44 -12.98 -1.52
N PHE A 189 1.45 -12.57 -2.28
CA PHE A 189 1.25 -11.77 -3.49
C PHE A 189 1.00 -12.71 -4.66
N LEU A 190 -0.08 -12.52 -5.40
CA LEU A 190 -0.47 -13.43 -6.47
C LEU A 190 0.44 -13.30 -7.69
N GLU A 191 0.99 -14.44 -8.13
CA GLU A 191 1.96 -14.55 -9.23
C GLU A 191 1.43 -13.91 -10.53
N LYS A 192 0.15 -14.05 -10.81
CA LYS A 192 -0.48 -13.47 -12.02
C LYS A 192 -0.39 -11.95 -12.12
N PHE A 193 -0.06 -11.25 -11.03
CA PHE A 193 0.10 -9.80 -11.00
C PHE A 193 1.57 -9.34 -11.02
N LEU A 194 2.54 -10.23 -11.10
CA LEU A 194 3.96 -9.87 -11.05
C LEU A 194 4.43 -8.99 -12.21
N SER A 195 3.69 -8.95 -13.31
CA SER A 195 4.00 -8.08 -14.45
C SER A 195 3.84 -6.58 -14.18
N ILE A 196 3.28 -6.19 -13.02
CA ILE A 196 3.23 -4.78 -12.60
C ILE A 196 4.59 -4.26 -12.12
N PHE A 197 5.54 -5.13 -11.93
CA PHE A 197 6.90 -4.78 -11.50
C PHE A 197 7.92 -4.92 -12.61
N GLU A 198 8.98 -4.11 -12.51
CA GLU A 198 10.23 -4.31 -13.22
C GLU A 198 11.28 -4.82 -12.24
N LYS A 199 12.19 -5.67 -12.73
CA LYS A 199 13.36 -6.06 -11.96
C LYS A 199 14.28 -4.85 -11.84
N GLY A 200 14.73 -4.55 -10.63
CA GLY A 200 15.76 -3.55 -10.39
C GLY A 200 17.12 -3.99 -10.95
N SER A 201 17.94 -3.03 -11.23
CA SER A 201 19.31 -3.25 -11.67
C SER A 201 20.24 -3.66 -10.52
#